data_b870e7863c685fc7da1060354116abe5
#
_entry.id   b870e7863c685fc7da1060354116abe5
#
_cell.length_a   1.000
_cell.length_b   1.000
_cell.length_c   1.000
_cell.angle_alpha   90.00
_cell.angle_beta   90.00
_cell.angle_gamma   90.00
#
_symmetry.space_group_name_H-M   'P 1'
#
loop_
_entity.id
_entity.type
_entity.pdbx_description
1 polymer ?
#
loop_
_entity_poly.entity_id
_entity_poly.type
_entity_poly.pdbx_seq_one_letter_code
_entity_poly.pdbx_strand_id
1 'polypeptide(L)'
;MFVRLWNATLRIQASPAAEAIFVRHDTPIVVALWHNRLFIIGDLGRRYRPDWPLHALISASKDGAWAVAFFELLGLNAVRGSSSNFGREAIYALTDVLRRGDDIGLTPDGPRGPRYAVKPGATLVARRARAPILVFGAAFEAAWKLRGWDAFRLPKPFSRVRLHGRYIEADDLESGEAGAEQLREALLALNPDVEIDPTRLECVV
;
A
#
# COMPACT_ATOMS: atom_id res chain seq x y z
N MET A 1 11.45 17.27 -0.03
CA MET A 1 12.89 17.09 -0.22
C MET A 1 13.50 16.08 0.75
N PHE A 2 13.32 16.22 2.05
CA PHE A 2 13.92 15.32 3.07
C PHE A 2 13.58 13.84 2.89
N VAL A 3 12.29 13.47 2.73
CA VAL A 3 11.86 12.06 2.55
C VAL A 3 12.48 11.43 1.30
N ARG A 4 12.56 12.19 0.21
CA ARG A 4 13.18 11.71 -1.05
C ARG A 4 14.68 11.46 -0.88
N LEU A 5 15.39 12.33 -0.16
CA LEU A 5 16.80 12.13 0.16
C LEU A 5 16.99 10.91 1.06
N TRP A 6 16.10 10.74 2.05
CA TRP A 6 16.10 9.56 2.91
C TRP A 6 15.91 8.28 2.08
N ASN A 7 14.86 8.22 1.26
CA ASN A 7 14.60 7.07 0.40
C ASN A 7 15.75 6.78 -0.58
N ALA A 8 16.44 7.82 -1.06
CA ALA A 8 17.62 7.66 -1.93
C ALA A 8 18.80 6.96 -1.21
N THR A 9 18.84 6.97 0.13
CA THR A 9 19.85 6.22 0.89
C THR A 9 19.51 4.74 1.04
N LEU A 10 18.26 4.34 0.82
CA LEU A 10 17.79 2.97 1.01
C LEU A 10 18.24 2.07 -0.16
N ARG A 11 18.65 0.86 0.17
CA ARG A 11 18.97 -0.17 -0.81
C ARG A 11 17.72 -0.98 -1.11
N ILE A 12 16.85 -0.41 -1.95
CA ILE A 12 15.58 -1.04 -2.33
C ILE A 12 15.85 -2.12 -3.37
N GLN A 13 15.36 -3.32 -3.08
CA GLN A 13 15.54 -4.52 -3.90
C GLN A 13 14.18 -5.22 -4.08
N ALA A 14 13.94 -5.71 -5.27
CA ALA A 14 12.86 -6.65 -5.56
C ALA A 14 13.46 -7.88 -6.26
N SER A 15 12.86 -9.04 -6.10
CA SER A 15 13.23 -10.20 -6.91
C SER A 15 12.77 -9.98 -8.36
N PRO A 16 13.36 -10.66 -9.36
CA PRO A 16 12.88 -10.57 -10.74
C PRO A 16 11.39 -10.89 -10.89
N ALA A 17 10.88 -11.82 -10.09
CA ALA A 17 9.44 -12.15 -10.06
C ALA A 17 8.61 -10.99 -9.49
N ALA A 18 9.06 -10.34 -8.42
CA ALA A 18 8.38 -9.17 -7.85
C ALA A 18 8.44 -7.97 -8.80
N GLU A 19 9.57 -7.75 -9.49
CA GLU A 19 9.68 -6.70 -10.50
C GLU A 19 8.70 -6.90 -11.64
N ALA A 20 8.57 -8.13 -12.16
CA ALA A 20 7.59 -8.44 -13.20
C ALA A 20 6.14 -8.14 -12.75
N ILE A 21 5.83 -8.35 -11.46
CA ILE A 21 4.53 -7.99 -10.88
C ILE A 21 4.36 -6.47 -10.85
N PHE A 22 5.39 -5.71 -10.44
CA PHE A 22 5.28 -4.26 -10.27
C PHE A 22 5.20 -3.49 -11.59
N VAL A 23 5.79 -4.00 -12.67
CA VAL A 23 5.79 -3.36 -14.00
C VAL A 23 4.56 -3.70 -14.85
N ARG A 24 3.53 -4.31 -14.29
CA ARG A 24 2.28 -4.55 -15.01
C ARG A 24 1.58 -3.21 -15.31
N HIS A 25 1.41 -2.89 -16.60
CA HIS A 25 0.89 -1.60 -17.09
C HIS A 25 -0.32 -1.75 -18.04
N ASP A 26 -1.09 -2.81 -17.89
CA ASP A 26 -2.25 -3.09 -18.73
C ASP A 26 -3.57 -2.53 -18.15
N THR A 27 -3.59 -2.23 -16.87
CA THR A 27 -4.79 -1.77 -16.17
C THR A 27 -4.45 -0.95 -14.92
N PRO A 28 -5.32 -0.03 -14.50
CA PRO A 28 -5.24 0.60 -13.17
C PRO A 28 -5.37 -0.43 -12.05
N ILE A 29 -4.70 -0.20 -10.95
CA ILE A 29 -4.64 -1.14 -9.85
C ILE A 29 -5.00 -0.51 -8.50
N VAL A 30 -5.44 -1.34 -7.57
CA VAL A 30 -5.53 -1.02 -6.15
C VAL A 30 -4.27 -1.53 -5.47
N VAL A 31 -3.40 -0.65 -5.01
CA VAL A 31 -2.25 -1.03 -4.19
C VAL A 31 -2.70 -1.13 -2.73
N ALA A 32 -2.71 -2.34 -2.18
CA ALA A 32 -3.04 -2.58 -0.78
C ALA A 32 -1.76 -2.86 0.02
N LEU A 33 -1.58 -2.11 1.12
CA LEU A 33 -0.43 -2.26 2.01
C LEU A 33 -0.83 -1.97 3.45
N TRP A 34 -0.06 -2.48 4.43
CA TRP A 34 -0.27 -2.10 5.81
C TRP A 34 0.11 -0.65 6.08
N HIS A 35 -0.62 0.04 6.97
CA HIS A 35 -0.37 1.43 7.34
C HIS A 35 1.08 1.65 7.81
N ASN A 36 1.64 0.68 8.51
CA ASN A 36 3.03 0.77 8.99
C ASN A 36 4.10 0.57 7.90
N ARG A 37 3.73 0.42 6.64
CA ARG A 37 4.62 0.34 5.47
C ARG A 37 4.52 1.56 4.55
N LEU A 38 3.71 2.55 4.90
CA LEU A 38 3.45 3.74 4.06
C LEU A 38 4.72 4.50 3.63
N PHE A 39 5.80 4.45 4.42
CA PHE A 39 7.02 5.21 4.11
C PHE A 39 7.61 4.86 2.75
N ILE A 40 7.44 3.61 2.29
CA ILE A 40 8.10 3.11 1.06
C ILE A 40 7.19 3.14 -0.18
N ILE A 41 5.89 3.44 -0.03
CA ILE A 41 4.93 3.33 -1.13
C ILE A 41 5.25 4.28 -2.30
N GLY A 42 5.78 5.47 -2.02
CA GLY A 42 6.16 6.44 -3.04
C GLY A 42 7.28 5.94 -3.97
N ASP A 43 8.10 5.00 -3.51
CA ASP A 43 9.14 4.39 -4.35
C ASP A 43 8.56 3.37 -5.33
N LEU A 44 7.49 2.66 -4.95
CA LEU A 44 6.78 1.76 -5.87
C LEU A 44 6.30 2.53 -7.11
N GLY A 45 5.55 3.62 -6.91
CA GLY A 45 5.04 4.43 -8.02
C GLY A 45 6.16 4.97 -8.91
N ARG A 46 7.16 5.63 -8.31
CA ARG A 46 8.25 6.24 -9.09
C ARG A 46 9.12 5.25 -9.86
N ARG A 47 9.36 4.05 -9.32
CA ARG A 47 10.27 3.06 -9.91
C ARG A 47 9.60 2.18 -10.94
N TYR A 48 8.37 1.76 -10.66
CA TYR A 48 7.73 0.69 -11.39
C TYR A 48 6.48 1.12 -12.16
N ARG A 49 5.86 2.26 -11.77
CA ARG A 49 4.65 2.78 -12.40
C ARG A 49 4.70 4.32 -12.57
N PRO A 50 5.75 4.88 -13.21
CA PRO A 50 5.97 6.32 -13.28
C PRO A 50 4.86 7.07 -14.02
N ASP A 51 4.22 6.43 -15.01
CA ASP A 51 3.17 7.02 -15.84
C ASP A 51 1.75 6.82 -15.27
N TRP A 52 1.66 6.19 -14.10
CA TRP A 52 0.40 5.89 -13.41
C TRP A 52 0.33 6.65 -12.09
N PRO A 53 -0.36 7.82 -12.06
CA PRO A 53 -0.51 8.57 -10.83
C PRO A 53 -1.14 7.73 -9.72
N LEU A 54 -0.46 7.66 -8.58
CA LEU A 54 -0.95 6.91 -7.42
C LEU A 54 -1.68 7.84 -6.46
N HIS A 55 -2.96 7.59 -6.27
CA HIS A 55 -3.84 8.37 -5.41
C HIS A 55 -4.09 7.67 -4.08
N ALA A 56 -3.94 8.41 -2.97
CA ALA A 56 -4.22 7.89 -1.63
C ALA A 56 -5.46 8.57 -1.02
N LEU A 57 -6.29 7.77 -0.34
CA LEU A 57 -7.44 8.31 0.40
C LEU A 57 -6.97 8.99 1.68
N ILE A 58 -7.27 10.27 1.83
CA ILE A 58 -6.93 11.07 3.01
C ILE A 58 -8.20 11.56 3.68
N SER A 59 -8.19 11.55 5.03
CA SER A 59 -9.31 12.07 5.81
C SER A 59 -9.58 13.55 5.51
N ALA A 60 -10.85 13.93 5.41
CA ALA A 60 -11.27 15.31 5.26
C ALA A 60 -11.13 16.16 6.55
N SER A 61 -10.64 15.59 7.66
CA SER A 61 -10.42 16.31 8.93
C SER A 61 -9.34 17.37 8.82
N LYS A 62 -9.29 18.31 9.80
CA LYS A 62 -8.24 19.34 9.87
C LYS A 62 -6.83 18.77 9.94
N ASP A 63 -6.66 17.60 10.56
CA ASP A 63 -5.39 16.86 10.59
C ASP A 63 -5.01 16.28 9.22
N GLY A 64 -5.97 16.15 8.31
CA GLY A 64 -5.75 15.70 6.93
C GLY A 64 -4.83 16.63 6.12
N ALA A 65 -4.69 17.90 6.48
CA ALA A 65 -3.77 18.82 5.79
C ALA A 65 -2.30 18.39 5.93
N TRP A 66 -1.89 17.94 7.11
CA TRP A 66 -0.55 17.38 7.33
C TRP A 66 -0.35 16.06 6.59
N ALA A 67 -1.40 15.23 6.53
CA ALA A 67 -1.37 14.01 5.77
C ALA A 67 -1.25 14.28 4.27
N VAL A 68 -1.94 15.27 3.71
CA VAL A 68 -1.79 15.70 2.31
C VAL A 68 -0.33 16.06 2.03
N ALA A 69 0.27 16.96 2.82
CA ALA A 69 1.66 17.36 2.65
C ALA A 69 2.63 16.18 2.76
N PHE A 70 2.37 15.24 3.67
CA PHE A 70 3.17 14.02 3.81
C PHE A 70 3.05 13.12 2.57
N PHE A 71 1.84 12.90 2.06
CA PHE A 71 1.63 12.08 0.87
C PHE A 71 2.23 12.73 -0.38
N GLU A 72 2.12 14.04 -0.53
CA GLU A 72 2.78 14.78 -1.62
C GLU A 72 4.32 14.65 -1.54
N LEU A 73 4.89 14.67 -0.32
CA LEU A 73 6.32 14.40 -0.13
C LEU A 73 6.71 12.97 -0.54
N LEU A 74 5.80 12.02 -0.37
CA LEU A 74 5.97 10.64 -0.86
C LEU A 74 5.77 10.52 -2.38
N GLY A 75 5.24 11.56 -3.05
CA GLY A 75 4.94 11.55 -4.48
C GLY A 75 3.57 10.93 -4.80
N LEU A 76 2.66 10.95 -3.84
CA LEU A 76 1.29 10.46 -3.98
C LEU A 76 0.32 11.63 -4.16
N ASN A 77 -0.72 11.43 -4.97
CA ASN A 77 -1.83 12.34 -5.06
C ASN A 77 -2.85 12.08 -3.94
N ALA A 78 -3.54 13.13 -3.50
CA ALA A 78 -4.52 13.04 -2.43
C ALA A 78 -5.96 13.01 -2.97
N VAL A 79 -6.72 11.98 -2.63
CA VAL A 79 -8.19 12.00 -2.76
C VAL A 79 -8.76 12.29 -1.37
N ARG A 80 -9.43 13.43 -1.23
CA ARG A 80 -10.08 13.78 0.04
C ARG A 80 -11.40 13.03 0.19
N GLY A 81 -11.57 12.32 1.30
CA GLY A 81 -12.78 11.60 1.63
C GLY A 81 -12.89 11.31 3.12
N SER A 82 -14.08 10.94 3.59
CA SER A 82 -14.25 10.53 4.98
C SER A 82 -13.62 9.16 5.20
N SER A 83 -12.47 9.12 5.88
CA SER A 83 -11.79 7.87 6.25
C SER A 83 -12.37 7.21 7.51
N SER A 84 -13.19 7.92 8.27
CA SER A 84 -13.77 7.42 9.53
C SER A 84 -14.96 6.47 9.35
N ASN A 85 -15.70 6.64 8.27
CA ASN A 85 -16.61 5.68 7.68
C ASN A 85 -16.17 5.62 6.23
N PHE A 86 -15.73 4.48 5.69
CA PHE A 86 -15.64 4.29 4.24
C PHE A 86 -17.03 4.57 3.68
N GLY A 87 -17.40 5.86 3.72
CA GLY A 87 -18.67 6.34 3.29
C GLY A 87 -18.81 6.01 1.82
N ARG A 88 -20.02 5.82 1.41
CA ARG A 88 -20.38 5.55 0.02
C ARG A 88 -19.65 6.50 -0.95
N GLU A 89 -19.47 7.77 -0.55
CA GLU A 89 -18.77 8.81 -1.29
C GLU A 89 -17.29 8.50 -1.55
N ALA A 90 -16.56 8.00 -0.54
CA ALA A 90 -15.15 7.64 -0.71
C ALA A 90 -14.97 6.46 -1.68
N ILE A 91 -15.87 5.46 -1.61
CA ILE A 91 -15.87 4.32 -2.52
C ILE A 91 -16.12 4.78 -3.96
N TYR A 92 -17.09 5.67 -4.18
CA TYR A 92 -17.36 6.24 -5.51
C TYR A 92 -16.16 7.04 -6.03
N ALA A 93 -15.61 7.93 -5.21
CA ALA A 93 -14.47 8.76 -5.60
C ALA A 93 -13.25 7.91 -6.00
N LEU A 94 -12.92 6.87 -5.23
CA LEU A 94 -11.82 5.95 -5.53
C LEU A 94 -12.11 5.09 -6.78
N THR A 95 -13.35 4.63 -6.93
CA THR A 95 -13.77 3.88 -8.14
C THR A 95 -13.63 4.76 -9.39
N ASP A 96 -13.95 6.05 -9.30
CA ASP A 96 -13.82 6.98 -10.42
C ASP A 96 -12.35 7.31 -10.75
N VAL A 97 -11.45 7.30 -9.77
CA VAL A 97 -10.00 7.39 -10.01
C VAL A 97 -9.53 6.22 -10.86
N LEU A 98 -9.84 4.98 -10.46
CA LEU A 98 -9.50 3.79 -11.23
C LEU A 98 -10.09 3.80 -12.64
N ARG A 99 -11.35 4.24 -12.80
CA ARG A 99 -12.01 4.33 -14.12
C ARG A 99 -11.39 5.36 -15.06
N ARG A 100 -10.72 6.38 -14.52
CA ARG A 100 -9.96 7.36 -15.32
C ARG A 100 -8.58 6.87 -15.73
N GLY A 101 -8.16 5.73 -15.25
CA GLY A 101 -6.89 5.12 -15.60
C GLY A 101 -5.78 5.34 -14.58
N ASP A 102 -6.07 5.88 -13.39
CA ASP A 102 -5.10 6.13 -12.34
C ASP A 102 -5.12 5.04 -11.28
N ASP A 103 -4.00 4.83 -10.61
CA ASP A 103 -3.88 3.87 -9.50
C ASP A 103 -4.38 4.45 -8.18
N ILE A 104 -4.81 3.58 -7.27
CA ILE A 104 -5.12 3.97 -5.89
C ILE A 104 -4.29 3.18 -4.89
N GLY A 105 -3.86 3.85 -3.81
CA GLY A 105 -3.20 3.24 -2.66
C GLY A 105 -4.11 3.25 -1.45
N LEU A 106 -4.28 2.10 -0.82
CA LEU A 106 -5.13 1.92 0.35
C LEU A 106 -4.40 1.17 1.47
N THR A 107 -4.60 1.64 2.69
CA THR A 107 -4.22 0.91 3.91
C THR A 107 -5.48 0.32 4.52
N PRO A 108 -5.72 -1.02 4.35
CA PRO A 108 -7.00 -1.62 4.73
C PRO A 108 -7.26 -1.59 6.24
N ASP A 109 -6.21 -1.52 7.07
CA ASP A 109 -6.31 -1.33 8.52
C ASP A 109 -6.72 0.11 8.89
N GLY A 110 -6.62 1.05 7.94
CA GLY A 110 -7.08 2.42 8.11
C GLY A 110 -6.24 3.25 9.10
N PRO A 111 -6.55 4.54 9.27
CA PRO A 111 -5.72 5.47 10.05
C PRO A 111 -5.83 5.29 11.57
N ARG A 112 -6.77 4.49 12.06
CA ARG A 112 -7.02 4.25 13.49
C ARG A 112 -6.93 2.80 13.89
N GLY A 113 -6.61 1.91 12.94
CA GLY A 113 -6.54 0.48 13.19
C GLY A 113 -7.89 -0.21 13.48
N PRO A 114 -7.85 -1.33 14.21
CA PRO A 114 -6.65 -1.95 14.80
C PRO A 114 -5.66 -2.47 13.74
N ARG A 115 -4.38 -2.54 14.13
CA ARG A 115 -3.29 -3.01 13.26
C ARG A 115 -3.60 -4.38 12.69
N TYR A 116 -3.41 -4.53 11.38
CA TYR A 116 -3.62 -5.77 10.63
C TYR A 116 -5.08 -6.27 10.57
N ALA A 117 -6.02 -5.40 10.91
CA ALA A 117 -7.44 -5.68 10.66
C ALA A 117 -7.86 -5.07 9.32
N VAL A 118 -8.27 -5.91 8.39
CA VAL A 118 -8.71 -5.45 7.06
C VAL A 118 -10.18 -5.04 7.10
N LYS A 119 -10.45 -3.83 6.65
CA LYS A 119 -11.81 -3.32 6.41
C LYS A 119 -12.21 -3.60 4.96
N PRO A 120 -13.47 -3.96 4.68
CA PRO A 120 -13.88 -4.41 3.34
C PRO A 120 -13.87 -3.32 2.26
N GLY A 121 -13.52 -2.08 2.61
CA GLY A 121 -13.50 -0.95 1.66
C GLY A 121 -12.55 -1.14 0.47
N ALA A 122 -11.36 -1.70 0.68
CA ALA A 122 -10.40 -1.94 -0.38
C ALA A 122 -10.90 -2.98 -1.40
N THR A 123 -11.43 -4.09 -0.91
CA THR A 123 -11.97 -5.16 -1.75
C THR A 123 -13.24 -4.70 -2.47
N LEU A 124 -14.08 -3.90 -1.81
CA LEU A 124 -15.29 -3.35 -2.41
C LEU A 124 -14.97 -2.39 -3.58
N VAL A 125 -13.98 -1.50 -3.44
CA VAL A 125 -13.55 -0.60 -4.51
C VAL A 125 -12.98 -1.39 -5.69
N ALA A 126 -12.10 -2.35 -5.42
CA ALA A 126 -11.48 -3.20 -6.43
C ALA A 126 -12.53 -3.97 -7.26
N ARG A 127 -13.46 -4.65 -6.60
CA ARG A 127 -14.57 -5.37 -7.26
C ARG A 127 -15.46 -4.44 -8.09
N ARG A 128 -15.81 -3.27 -7.53
CA ARG A 128 -16.66 -2.29 -8.23
C ARG A 128 -16.01 -1.71 -9.47
N ALA A 129 -14.71 -1.47 -9.42
CA ALA A 129 -13.94 -0.99 -10.55
C ALA A 129 -13.50 -2.11 -11.52
N ARG A 130 -13.63 -3.38 -11.14
CA ARG A 130 -13.02 -4.55 -11.80
C ARG A 130 -11.50 -4.39 -11.95
N ALA A 131 -10.87 -3.80 -10.93
CA ALA A 131 -9.44 -3.58 -10.88
C ALA A 131 -8.75 -4.63 -10.00
N PRO A 132 -7.60 -5.17 -10.41
CA PRO A 132 -6.85 -6.10 -9.58
C PRO A 132 -6.26 -5.39 -8.36
N ILE A 133 -6.06 -6.14 -7.27
CA ILE A 133 -5.36 -5.67 -6.10
C ILE A 133 -3.90 -6.11 -6.17
N LEU A 134 -2.98 -5.15 -6.23
CA LEU A 134 -1.58 -5.41 -5.93
C LEU A 134 -1.40 -5.43 -4.40
N VAL A 135 -1.27 -6.61 -3.84
CA VAL A 135 -0.88 -6.81 -2.44
C VAL A 135 0.60 -6.49 -2.32
N PHE A 136 0.92 -5.43 -1.59
CA PHE A 136 2.28 -4.92 -1.49
C PHE A 136 2.89 -5.22 -0.12
N GLY A 137 4.08 -5.77 -0.14
CA GLY A 137 4.89 -6.06 1.03
C GLY A 137 6.24 -5.38 0.99
N ALA A 138 6.73 -4.99 2.17
CA ALA A 138 8.07 -4.47 2.35
C ALA A 138 8.72 -5.01 3.61
N ALA A 139 9.82 -5.71 3.45
CA ALA A 139 10.64 -6.22 4.53
C ALA A 139 11.85 -5.30 4.75
N PHE A 140 12.00 -4.79 5.97
CA PHE A 140 13.09 -3.89 6.36
C PHE A 140 14.17 -4.65 7.12
N GLU A 141 15.41 -4.63 6.61
CA GLU A 141 16.57 -5.20 7.31
C GLU A 141 16.82 -4.49 8.65
N ALA A 142 16.67 -3.16 8.66
CA ALA A 142 16.75 -2.36 9.87
C ALA A 142 15.75 -1.20 9.81
N ALA A 143 14.92 -1.08 10.83
CA ALA A 143 13.94 -0.01 10.96
C ALA A 143 13.75 0.40 12.42
N TRP A 144 13.43 1.67 12.64
CA TRP A 144 12.87 2.10 13.91
C TRP A 144 11.39 1.78 13.94
N LYS A 145 10.95 1.22 15.06
CA LYS A 145 9.55 0.99 15.35
C LYS A 145 9.03 2.16 16.18
N LEU A 146 8.20 2.99 15.58
CA LEU A 146 7.66 4.15 16.27
C LEU A 146 6.53 3.72 17.21
N ARG A 147 6.38 4.48 18.31
CA ARG A 147 5.26 4.29 19.22
C ARG A 147 3.97 4.79 18.57
N GLY A 148 2.98 3.92 18.46
CA GLY A 148 1.70 4.21 17.83
C GLY A 148 0.87 2.93 17.72
N TRP A 149 -0.40 3.06 17.35
CA TRP A 149 -1.31 1.94 17.18
C TRP A 149 -0.85 0.96 16.09
N ASP A 150 -0.22 1.48 15.02
CA ASP A 150 0.28 0.71 13.87
C ASP A 150 1.71 0.19 14.07
N ALA A 151 2.44 0.70 15.07
CA ALA A 151 3.87 0.46 15.23
C ALA A 151 4.64 0.76 13.93
N PHE A 152 4.45 1.98 13.39
CA PHE A 152 5.01 2.46 12.14
C PHE A 152 6.50 2.12 11.99
N ARG A 153 6.89 1.61 10.85
CA ARG A 153 8.26 1.22 10.58
C ARG A 153 8.96 2.25 9.71
N LEU A 154 9.94 2.91 10.29
CA LEU A 154 10.78 3.87 9.61
C LEU A 154 12.12 3.19 9.28
N PRO A 155 12.42 2.86 8.00
CA PRO A 155 13.65 2.19 7.64
C PRO A 155 14.85 3.08 7.96
N LYS A 156 15.91 2.49 8.52
CA LYS A 156 17.13 3.23 8.81
C LYS A 156 17.85 3.60 7.50
N PRO A 157 18.46 4.80 7.41
CA PRO A 157 19.26 5.15 6.26
C PRO A 157 20.29 4.07 5.94
N PHE A 158 20.55 3.86 4.64
CA PHE A 158 21.51 2.88 4.10
C PHE A 158 21.15 1.40 4.32
N SER A 159 20.01 1.11 4.99
CA SER A 159 19.52 -0.27 5.16
C SER A 159 18.90 -0.83 3.88
N ARG A 160 18.81 -2.17 3.82
CA ARG A 160 18.07 -2.83 2.74
C ARG A 160 16.58 -2.85 3.01
N VAL A 161 15.83 -2.70 1.92
CA VAL A 161 14.37 -2.87 1.89
C VAL A 161 14.07 -3.85 0.77
N ARG A 162 13.48 -4.99 1.10
CA ARG A 162 13.04 -5.96 0.09
C ARG A 162 11.56 -5.77 -0.17
N LEU A 163 11.22 -5.58 -1.44
CA LEU A 163 9.84 -5.43 -1.88
C LEU A 163 9.27 -6.77 -2.32
N HIS A 164 8.05 -7.03 -1.92
CA HIS A 164 7.27 -8.20 -2.27
C HIS A 164 5.92 -7.76 -2.83
N GLY A 165 5.39 -8.53 -3.77
CA GLY A 165 4.08 -8.25 -4.33
C GLY A 165 3.44 -9.49 -4.92
N ARG A 166 2.11 -9.52 -4.92
CA ARG A 166 1.30 -10.44 -5.70
C ARG A 166 0.00 -9.78 -6.09
N TYR A 167 -0.59 -10.21 -7.19
CA TYR A 167 -1.93 -9.78 -7.56
C TYR A 167 -3.00 -10.71 -6.98
N ILE A 168 -4.14 -10.11 -6.62
CA ILE A 168 -5.43 -10.78 -6.54
C ILE A 168 -6.26 -10.16 -7.66
N GLU A 169 -6.59 -10.96 -8.66
CA GLU A 169 -7.39 -10.49 -9.79
C GLU A 169 -8.81 -10.17 -9.32
N ALA A 170 -9.50 -9.26 -10.01
CA ALA A 170 -10.82 -8.82 -9.60
C ALA A 170 -11.86 -9.96 -9.58
N ASP A 171 -11.71 -10.94 -10.47
CA ASP A 171 -12.59 -12.09 -10.56
C ASP A 171 -12.32 -13.14 -9.46
N ASP A 172 -11.09 -13.19 -8.94
CA ASP A 172 -10.68 -14.09 -7.84
C ASP A 172 -10.95 -13.49 -6.46
N LEU A 173 -11.37 -12.22 -6.41
CA LEU A 173 -11.57 -11.50 -5.16
C LEU A 173 -12.94 -11.83 -4.56
N GLU A 174 -12.94 -12.44 -3.39
CA GLU A 174 -14.15 -12.75 -2.65
C GLU A 174 -14.89 -11.49 -2.19
N SER A 175 -16.16 -11.62 -1.80
CA SER A 175 -16.99 -10.49 -1.37
C SER A 175 -17.11 -10.38 0.14
N GLY A 176 -17.38 -9.17 0.64
CA GLY A 176 -17.65 -8.93 2.06
C GLY A 176 -16.50 -9.31 2.97
N GLU A 177 -16.81 -10.00 4.07
CA GLU A 177 -15.83 -10.42 5.08
C GLU A 177 -14.85 -11.47 4.55
N ALA A 178 -15.27 -12.37 3.67
CA ALA A 178 -14.40 -13.36 3.06
C ALA A 178 -13.30 -12.68 2.22
N GLY A 179 -13.67 -11.69 1.41
CA GLY A 179 -12.68 -10.92 0.64
C GLY A 179 -11.76 -10.09 1.53
N ALA A 180 -12.27 -9.56 2.65
CA ALA A 180 -11.42 -8.87 3.62
C ALA A 180 -10.40 -9.81 4.26
N GLU A 181 -10.80 -11.04 4.62
CA GLU A 181 -9.88 -12.04 5.19
C GLU A 181 -8.88 -12.54 4.15
N GLN A 182 -9.31 -12.81 2.91
CA GLN A 182 -8.43 -13.15 1.80
C GLN A 182 -7.32 -12.11 1.62
N LEU A 183 -7.68 -10.82 1.62
CA LEU A 183 -6.71 -9.73 1.52
C LEU A 183 -5.81 -9.64 2.75
N ARG A 184 -6.36 -9.88 3.95
CA ARG A 184 -5.61 -9.89 5.22
C ARG A 184 -4.52 -10.96 5.23
N GLU A 185 -4.88 -12.19 4.88
CA GLU A 185 -3.93 -13.31 4.79
C GLU A 185 -2.82 -13.02 3.79
N ALA A 186 -3.19 -12.48 2.61
CA ALA A 186 -2.25 -12.10 1.59
C ALA A 186 -1.25 -11.03 2.06
N LEU A 187 -1.74 -10.01 2.75
CA LEU A 187 -0.90 -8.95 3.30
C LEU A 187 0.01 -9.44 4.43
N LEU A 188 -0.47 -10.33 5.29
CA LEU A 188 0.35 -10.94 6.35
C LEU A 188 1.46 -11.81 5.78
N ALA A 189 1.16 -12.60 4.76
CA ALA A 189 2.15 -13.47 4.10
C ALA A 189 3.32 -12.68 3.49
N LEU A 190 3.04 -11.48 2.93
CA LEU A 190 4.07 -10.64 2.30
C LEU A 190 4.77 -9.66 3.26
N ASN A 191 4.27 -9.51 4.48
CA ASN A 191 4.80 -8.56 5.46
C ASN A 191 5.07 -9.22 6.81
N PRO A 192 6.00 -10.16 6.90
CA PRO A 192 6.34 -10.78 8.17
C PRO A 192 6.83 -9.69 9.15
N ASP A 193 6.22 -9.64 10.34
CA ASP A 193 6.59 -8.68 11.39
C ASP A 193 7.83 -9.10 12.18
N VAL A 194 8.25 -10.33 11.99
CA VAL A 194 9.42 -10.91 12.65
C VAL A 194 10.67 -10.28 12.07
N GLU A 195 11.65 -9.96 12.90
CA GLU A 195 13.01 -9.69 12.48
C GLU A 195 13.45 -10.81 11.55
N ILE A 196 13.64 -10.46 10.29
CA ILE A 196 13.70 -11.44 9.22
C ILE A 196 15.02 -12.16 9.33
N ASP A 197 14.97 -13.43 9.63
CA ASP A 197 16.03 -14.36 9.24
C ASP A 197 16.13 -14.30 7.71
N PRO A 198 17.23 -13.75 7.16
CA PRO A 198 17.36 -13.55 5.73
C PRO A 198 17.29 -14.85 4.91
N THR A 199 17.43 -16.01 5.56
CA THR A 199 17.40 -17.33 4.91
C THR A 199 15.96 -17.84 4.65
N ARG A 200 14.94 -17.27 5.26
CA ARG A 200 13.54 -17.71 5.09
C ARG A 200 12.75 -17.05 3.97
N LEU A 201 13.31 -16.04 3.30
CA LEU A 201 12.61 -15.29 2.24
C LEU A 201 12.78 -15.87 0.82
N GLU A 202 13.57 -16.93 0.66
CA GLU A 202 13.76 -17.57 -0.65
C GLU A 202 12.62 -18.53 -1.05
N CYS A 203 11.66 -18.78 -0.18
CA CYS A 203 10.60 -19.80 -0.38
C CYS A 203 9.19 -19.26 -0.61
N VAL A 204 9.00 -17.96 -0.93
CA VAL A 204 7.68 -17.45 -1.31
C VAL A 204 7.71 -17.07 -2.79
N VAL A 205 7.60 -18.07 -3.62
CA VAL A 205 7.29 -17.98 -5.07
C VAL A 205 5.79 -18.09 -5.23
#